data_2a8db06842599cb03f26f0cf71e84514
#
_entry.id   2a8db06842599cb03f26f0cf71e84514
#
_cell.length_a   1.000
_cell.length_b   1.000
_cell.length_c   1.000
_cell.angle_alpha   90.00
_cell.angle_beta   90.00
_cell.angle_gamma   90.00
#
_symmetry.space_group_name_H-M   'P 1'
#
loop_
_entity.id
_entity.type
_entity.pdbx_description
1 polymer ?
#
loop_
_entity_poly.entity_id
_entity_poly.type
_entity_poly.pdbx_seq_one_letter_code
_entity_poly.pdbx_strand_id
1 'polypeptide(L)'
;MNRYIGIDKTELRNIEVSKIDVDRLIQSEKAQISFTESELGYLVQDTEGNRHRVDSIVINDEYMFNSFRLGYKKRKGDRDYYTILDVTIATKEGESDNLRPLNISEYRNKINNIKSYMRDIYGVYLDISEARFNTIEVNITNEMIHKFHDYRMIFEAVRQKRNHKKYPVFGLKEKKLQYETYIFSNKSLTNELKLYNKTEQLAYCFSIYKKENYMRMEYRL
;
A
#
# COMPACT_ATOMS: atom_id res chain seq x y z
N MET A 1 -9.28 27.36 -0.48
CA MET A 1 -8.12 26.51 -0.83
C MET A 1 -8.11 25.32 0.12
N ASN A 2 -8.42 24.15 -0.39
CA ASN A 2 -8.51 22.93 0.42
C ASN A 2 -7.15 22.25 0.49
N ARG A 3 -6.78 21.79 1.68
CA ARG A 3 -5.55 21.04 1.92
C ARG A 3 -5.85 19.79 2.72
N TYR A 4 -5.41 18.66 2.21
CA TYR A 4 -5.59 17.36 2.85
C TYR A 4 -4.21 16.74 3.13
N ILE A 5 -4.01 16.25 4.34
CA ILE A 5 -2.74 15.62 4.78
C ILE A 5 -3.10 14.31 5.46
N GLY A 6 -2.42 13.24 5.12
CA GLY A 6 -2.60 11.97 5.81
C GLY A 6 -1.82 10.81 5.16
N ILE A 7 -2.21 9.59 5.54
CA ILE A 7 -1.60 8.34 5.12
C ILE A 7 -2.30 7.86 3.85
N ASP A 8 -1.53 7.47 2.84
CA ASP A 8 -2.03 6.94 1.56
C ASP A 8 -1.79 5.43 1.42
N LYS A 9 -0.59 5.01 1.74
CA LYS A 9 -0.20 3.60 1.64
C LYS A 9 0.69 3.20 2.81
N THR A 10 0.55 1.95 3.25
CA THR A 10 1.46 1.35 4.23
C THR A 10 1.76 -0.10 3.89
N GLU A 11 2.97 -0.52 4.19
CA GLU A 11 3.35 -1.93 4.25
C GLU A 11 3.73 -2.26 5.70
N LEU A 12 2.98 -3.15 6.33
CA LEU A 12 3.21 -3.64 7.67
C LEU A 12 3.93 -4.99 7.60
N ARG A 13 4.90 -5.19 8.48
CA ARG A 13 5.64 -6.45 8.66
C ARG A 13 5.65 -6.87 10.13
N ASN A 14 6.07 -8.10 10.38
CA ASN A 14 6.10 -8.71 11.71
C ASN A 14 4.71 -8.72 12.37
N ILE A 15 3.70 -9.06 11.58
CA ILE A 15 2.34 -9.28 12.06
C ILE A 15 2.29 -10.69 12.61
N GLU A 16 1.84 -10.86 13.84
CA GLU A 16 1.62 -12.18 14.40
C GLU A 16 0.31 -12.76 13.85
N VAL A 17 0.35 -14.02 13.45
CA VAL A 17 -0.83 -14.77 13.04
C VAL A 17 -1.12 -15.80 14.12
N SER A 18 -2.13 -15.54 14.93
CA SER A 18 -2.43 -16.38 16.10
C SER A 18 -3.22 -17.64 15.75
N LYS A 19 -4.02 -17.58 14.66
CA LYS A 19 -4.84 -18.70 14.20
C LYS A 19 -5.15 -18.57 12.72
N ILE A 20 -5.24 -19.70 12.04
CA ILE A 20 -5.70 -19.80 10.64
C ILE A 20 -6.73 -20.92 10.54
N ASP A 21 -7.90 -20.58 10.00
CA ASP A 21 -8.93 -21.52 9.58
C ASP A 21 -8.68 -21.88 8.11
N VAL A 22 -8.13 -23.07 7.90
CA VAL A 22 -7.71 -23.53 6.57
C VAL A 22 -8.88 -23.71 5.62
N ASP A 23 -10.01 -24.19 6.13
CA ASP A 23 -11.18 -24.47 5.29
C ASP A 23 -11.76 -23.20 4.67
N ARG A 24 -11.79 -22.11 5.43
CA ARG A 24 -12.19 -20.81 4.89
C ARG A 24 -11.24 -20.29 3.83
N LEU A 25 -9.94 -20.48 4.04
CA LEU A 25 -8.94 -20.05 3.05
C LEU A 25 -9.07 -20.84 1.74
N ILE A 26 -9.26 -22.17 1.81
CA ILE A 26 -9.39 -23.02 0.63
C ILE A 26 -10.66 -22.65 -0.16
N GLN A 27 -11.73 -22.26 0.52
CA GLN A 27 -12.96 -21.83 -0.14
C GLN A 27 -12.87 -20.47 -0.84
N SER A 28 -11.82 -19.69 -0.57
CA SER A 28 -11.65 -18.36 -1.14
C SER A 28 -10.85 -18.39 -2.43
N GLU A 29 -11.44 -17.95 -3.53
CA GLU A 29 -10.75 -17.76 -4.82
C GLU A 29 -9.61 -16.72 -4.78
N LYS A 30 -9.61 -15.85 -3.76
CA LYS A 30 -8.61 -14.80 -3.57
C LYS A 30 -7.40 -15.25 -2.76
N ALA A 31 -7.46 -16.44 -2.15
CA ALA A 31 -6.40 -17.00 -1.33
C ALA A 31 -5.65 -18.12 -2.09
N GLN A 32 -4.34 -18.09 -1.99
CA GLN A 32 -3.44 -19.12 -2.50
C GLN A 32 -2.69 -19.72 -1.32
N ILE A 33 -2.76 -21.04 -1.15
CA ILE A 33 -2.12 -21.77 -0.07
C ILE A 33 -1.15 -22.78 -0.66
N SER A 34 0.08 -22.78 -0.17
CA SER A 34 1.07 -23.81 -0.48
C SER A 34 1.28 -24.70 0.74
N PHE A 35 0.86 -25.94 0.64
CA PHE A 35 1.07 -26.95 1.68
C PHE A 35 2.48 -27.53 1.59
N THR A 36 3.01 -28.01 2.71
CA THR A 36 4.32 -28.64 2.79
C THR A 36 4.32 -29.80 3.77
N GLU A 37 5.11 -30.83 3.50
CA GLU A 37 5.39 -31.92 4.43
C GLU A 37 6.55 -31.58 5.38
N SER A 38 7.23 -30.46 5.16
CA SER A 38 8.37 -30.03 5.97
C SER A 38 7.92 -29.68 7.39
N GLU A 39 8.62 -30.22 8.39
CA GLU A 39 8.40 -29.85 9.81
C GLU A 39 8.54 -28.36 10.08
N LEU A 40 9.12 -27.62 9.15
CA LEU A 40 9.36 -26.19 9.21
C LEU A 40 8.22 -25.35 8.62
N GLY A 41 7.13 -25.99 8.13
CA GLY A 41 5.93 -25.30 7.67
C GLY A 41 5.15 -24.67 8.83
N TYR A 42 4.46 -23.56 8.57
CA TYR A 42 3.55 -22.94 9.54
C TYR A 42 2.41 -23.91 9.85
N LEU A 43 2.20 -24.22 11.14
CA LEU A 43 1.18 -25.18 11.56
C LEU A 43 -0.20 -24.51 11.54
N VAL A 44 -1.12 -25.10 10.80
CA VAL A 44 -2.52 -24.69 10.72
C VAL A 44 -3.43 -25.86 11.05
N GLN A 45 -4.67 -25.58 11.37
CA GLN A 45 -5.66 -26.60 11.73
C GLN A 45 -6.95 -26.36 10.94
N ASP A 46 -7.53 -27.45 10.43
CA ASP A 46 -8.85 -27.40 9.80
C ASP A 46 -9.98 -27.47 10.84
N THR A 47 -11.23 -27.40 10.38
CA THR A 47 -12.42 -27.47 11.25
C THR A 47 -12.63 -28.85 11.91
N GLU A 48 -12.09 -29.92 11.32
CA GLU A 48 -12.12 -31.26 11.86
C GLU A 48 -11.04 -31.51 12.92
N GLY A 49 -10.11 -30.54 13.09
CA GLY A 49 -9.00 -30.63 14.04
C GLY A 49 -7.74 -31.25 13.47
N ASN A 50 -7.70 -31.57 12.16
CA ASN A 50 -6.51 -32.12 11.54
C ASN A 50 -5.46 -31.01 11.39
N ARG A 51 -4.20 -31.36 11.58
CA ARG A 51 -3.07 -30.43 11.51
C ARG A 51 -2.44 -30.50 10.13
N HIS A 52 -2.30 -29.35 9.50
CA HIS A 52 -1.65 -29.19 8.22
C HIS A 52 -0.45 -28.24 8.38
N ARG A 53 0.53 -28.37 7.50
CA ARG A 53 1.66 -27.44 7.42
C ARG A 53 1.61 -26.69 6.11
N VAL A 54 1.77 -25.39 6.18
CA VAL A 54 1.79 -24.52 5.02
C VAL A 54 3.13 -23.78 4.90
N ASP A 55 3.60 -23.69 3.66
CA ASP A 55 4.82 -22.97 3.29
C ASP A 55 4.51 -21.49 3.15
N SER A 56 3.39 -21.18 2.52
CA SER A 56 2.98 -19.82 2.28
C SER A 56 1.47 -19.67 2.12
N ILE A 57 0.98 -18.50 2.46
CA ILE A 57 -0.37 -18.02 2.19
C ILE A 57 -0.25 -16.67 1.52
N VAL A 58 -0.94 -16.47 0.42
CA VAL A 58 -1.06 -15.20 -0.27
C VAL A 58 -2.54 -14.90 -0.47
N ILE A 59 -3.00 -13.76 0.03
CA ILE A 59 -4.36 -13.26 -0.18
C ILE A 59 -4.25 -11.94 -0.91
N ASN A 60 -4.91 -11.83 -2.07
CA ASN A 60 -5.02 -10.60 -2.83
C ASN A 60 -6.46 -10.12 -2.77
N ASP A 61 -6.69 -9.02 -2.07
CA ASP A 61 -8.02 -8.48 -1.88
C ASP A 61 -8.02 -6.98 -2.17
N GLU A 62 -8.42 -6.63 -3.37
CA GLU A 62 -8.46 -5.23 -3.81
C GLU A 62 -9.56 -4.40 -3.12
N TYR A 63 -10.38 -5.01 -2.26
CA TYR A 63 -11.47 -4.34 -1.57
C TYR A 63 -11.03 -3.70 -0.25
N MET A 64 -10.42 -4.49 0.66
CA MET A 64 -10.03 -4.01 1.99
C MET A 64 -8.55 -3.69 2.11
N PHE A 65 -7.72 -4.41 1.38
CA PHE A 65 -6.26 -4.26 1.36
C PHE A 65 -5.72 -4.77 0.01
N ASN A 66 -4.48 -4.47 -0.33
CA ASN A 66 -3.91 -4.95 -1.58
C ASN A 66 -3.52 -6.42 -1.50
N SER A 67 -2.72 -6.76 -0.51
CA SER A 67 -2.27 -8.13 -0.32
C SER A 67 -1.89 -8.41 1.13
N PHE A 68 -2.15 -9.65 1.55
CA PHE A 68 -1.56 -10.25 2.74
C PHE A 68 -0.68 -11.43 2.30
N ARG A 69 0.49 -11.55 2.91
CA ARG A 69 1.42 -12.66 2.64
C ARG A 69 1.98 -13.18 3.95
N LEU A 70 1.85 -14.47 4.16
CA LEU A 70 2.58 -15.25 5.16
C LEU A 70 3.52 -16.18 4.40
N GLY A 71 4.77 -16.22 4.79
CA GLY A 71 5.75 -17.13 4.20
C GLY A 71 6.96 -17.28 5.10
N TYR A 72 7.95 -18.04 4.68
CA TYR A 72 9.20 -18.11 5.41
C TYR A 72 10.37 -17.63 4.56
N LYS A 73 11.36 -17.05 5.22
CA LYS A 73 12.59 -16.61 4.60
C LYS A 73 13.74 -17.45 5.12
N LYS A 74 14.44 -18.12 4.21
CA LYS A 74 15.65 -18.84 4.56
C LYS A 74 16.75 -17.83 4.90
N ARG A 75 17.07 -17.65 6.17
CA ARG A 75 18.29 -16.96 6.62
C ARG A 75 19.37 -18.01 6.89
N LYS A 76 20.64 -17.59 6.86
CA LYS A 76 21.79 -18.45 7.15
C LYS A 76 21.63 -19.06 8.57
N GLY A 77 21.11 -20.30 8.66
CA GLY A 77 20.95 -21.04 9.92
C GLY A 77 19.51 -21.21 10.39
N ASP A 78 18.63 -20.24 10.23
CA ASP A 78 17.26 -20.28 10.75
C ASP A 78 16.22 -19.94 9.67
N ARG A 79 15.02 -20.51 9.83
CA ARG A 79 13.85 -20.20 9.00
C ARG A 79 12.88 -19.36 9.82
N ASP A 80 12.83 -18.08 9.52
CA ASP A 80 11.86 -17.19 10.14
C ASP A 80 10.64 -17.00 9.23
N TYR A 81 9.45 -17.08 9.81
CA TYR A 81 8.25 -16.64 9.13
C TYR A 81 8.27 -15.14 8.97
N TYR A 82 7.77 -14.67 7.86
CA TYR A 82 7.51 -13.26 7.66
C TYR A 82 6.05 -13.05 7.29
N THR A 83 5.50 -11.94 7.73
CA THR A 83 4.17 -11.47 7.36
C THR A 83 4.28 -10.10 6.74
N ILE A 84 3.53 -9.87 5.68
CA ILE A 84 3.43 -8.59 4.99
C ILE A 84 1.96 -8.30 4.76
N LEU A 85 1.49 -7.14 5.22
CA LEU A 85 0.18 -6.59 4.90
C LEU A 85 0.37 -5.26 4.15
N ASP A 86 0.00 -5.24 2.88
CA ASP A 86 0.03 -4.06 2.02
C ASP A 86 -1.37 -3.43 1.99
N VAL A 87 -1.46 -2.22 2.53
CA VAL A 87 -2.72 -1.46 2.66
C VAL A 87 -2.61 -0.17 1.86
N THR A 88 -3.55 0.05 0.96
CA THR A 88 -3.76 1.35 0.33
C THR A 88 -5.11 1.92 0.72
N ILE A 89 -5.24 3.24 0.61
CA ILE A 89 -6.50 3.94 0.88
C ILE A 89 -7.49 3.73 -0.25
N ALA A 90 -7.00 3.74 -1.48
CA ALA A 90 -7.78 3.51 -2.68
C ALA A 90 -8.20 2.05 -2.80
N THR A 91 -9.01 1.60 -1.87
CA THR A 91 -9.82 0.40 -2.07
C THR A 91 -10.97 0.74 -3.00
N LYS A 92 -11.41 -0.20 -3.80
CA LYS A 92 -12.52 -0.04 -4.77
C LYS A 92 -13.89 0.29 -4.14
N GLU A 93 -13.96 0.39 -2.81
CA GLU A 93 -15.16 0.85 -2.14
C GLU A 93 -15.41 2.31 -2.45
N GLY A 94 -16.17 2.46 -3.48
CA GLY A 94 -17.01 3.59 -3.82
C GLY A 94 -16.42 4.98 -3.61
N GLU A 95 -16.57 5.86 -4.58
CA GLU A 95 -16.60 7.32 -4.47
C GLU A 95 -15.35 8.07 -3.96
N SER A 96 -14.33 7.40 -3.47
CA SER A 96 -13.14 8.13 -3.06
C SER A 96 -12.33 8.47 -4.30
N ASP A 97 -12.44 9.72 -4.70
CA ASP A 97 -11.56 10.32 -5.71
C ASP A 97 -10.10 10.35 -5.22
N ASN A 98 -9.82 9.70 -4.08
CA ASN A 98 -8.51 9.64 -3.45
C ASN A 98 -7.85 11.03 -3.30
N LEU A 99 -8.65 12.08 -3.15
CA LEU A 99 -8.15 13.43 -2.87
C LEU A 99 -7.75 13.56 -1.40
N ARG A 100 -8.55 12.99 -0.52
CA ARG A 100 -8.36 13.06 0.93
C ARG A 100 -7.68 11.77 1.44
N PRO A 101 -6.45 11.82 1.91
CA PRO A 101 -5.81 10.71 2.60
C PRO A 101 -6.44 10.50 3.99
N LEU A 102 -6.25 9.32 4.58
CA LEU A 102 -6.72 9.03 5.92
C LEU A 102 -5.90 9.76 6.99
N ASN A 103 -6.57 10.36 7.95
CA ASN A 103 -5.89 10.76 9.19
C ASN A 103 -5.55 9.53 10.04
N ILE A 104 -4.78 9.73 11.13
CA ILE A 104 -4.31 8.63 11.97
C ILE A 104 -5.47 7.80 12.57
N SER A 105 -6.55 8.45 13.00
CA SER A 105 -7.70 7.76 13.59
C SER A 105 -8.45 6.95 12.55
N GLU A 106 -8.68 7.50 11.37
CA GLU A 106 -9.29 6.81 10.23
C GLU A 106 -8.43 5.63 9.79
N TYR A 107 -7.10 5.81 9.73
CA TYR A 107 -6.16 4.74 9.42
C TYR A 107 -6.23 3.59 10.44
N ARG A 108 -6.24 3.90 11.74
CA ARG A 108 -6.41 2.89 12.80
C ARG A 108 -7.71 2.12 12.66
N ASN A 109 -8.81 2.82 12.39
CA ASN A 109 -10.10 2.19 12.14
C ASN A 109 -10.06 1.27 10.93
N LYS A 110 -9.41 1.69 9.83
CA LYS A 110 -9.23 0.86 8.64
C LYS A 110 -8.45 -0.43 8.98
N ILE A 111 -7.35 -0.33 9.72
CA ILE A 111 -6.58 -1.51 10.13
C ILE A 111 -7.41 -2.45 11.02
N ASN A 112 -8.21 -1.92 11.94
CA ASN A 112 -9.12 -2.74 12.75
C ASN A 112 -10.18 -3.42 11.89
N ASN A 113 -10.74 -2.73 10.91
CA ASN A 113 -11.68 -3.30 9.97
C ASN A 113 -11.04 -4.41 9.12
N ILE A 114 -9.79 -4.24 8.68
CA ILE A 114 -9.03 -5.27 7.97
C ILE A 114 -8.82 -6.50 8.86
N LYS A 115 -8.47 -6.32 10.15
CA LYS A 115 -8.34 -7.44 11.10
C LYS A 115 -9.65 -8.24 11.21
N SER A 116 -10.76 -7.55 11.40
CA SER A 116 -12.09 -8.19 11.48
C SER A 116 -12.42 -8.89 10.17
N TYR A 117 -12.20 -8.25 9.05
CA TYR A 117 -12.45 -8.79 7.72
C TYR A 117 -11.58 -10.03 7.43
N MET A 118 -10.30 -9.99 7.77
CA MET A 118 -9.38 -11.13 7.62
C MET A 118 -9.86 -12.33 8.44
N ARG A 119 -10.32 -12.09 9.67
CA ARG A 119 -10.90 -13.13 10.52
C ARG A 119 -12.20 -13.70 9.95
N ASP A 120 -13.12 -12.81 9.56
CA ASP A 120 -14.50 -13.19 9.23
C ASP A 120 -14.61 -13.79 7.82
N ILE A 121 -13.81 -13.34 6.86
CA ILE A 121 -13.84 -13.81 5.47
C ILE A 121 -12.80 -14.92 5.22
N TYR A 122 -11.57 -14.73 5.71
CA TYR A 122 -10.46 -15.64 5.42
C TYR A 122 -10.09 -16.56 6.58
N GLY A 123 -10.70 -16.40 7.76
CA GLY A 123 -10.33 -17.18 8.93
C GLY A 123 -8.91 -16.92 9.46
N VAL A 124 -8.31 -15.77 9.10
CA VAL A 124 -6.93 -15.40 9.50
C VAL A 124 -6.99 -14.40 10.64
N TYR A 125 -6.47 -14.78 11.80
CA TYR A 125 -6.47 -13.97 13.02
C TYR A 125 -5.13 -13.24 13.15
N LEU A 126 -5.16 -11.93 12.96
CA LEU A 126 -3.97 -11.07 12.98
C LEU A 126 -3.83 -10.34 14.32
N ASP A 127 -2.64 -10.41 14.92
CA ASP A 127 -2.19 -9.47 15.94
C ASP A 127 -1.13 -8.54 15.36
N ILE A 128 -1.40 -7.24 15.45
CA ILE A 128 -0.56 -6.17 14.91
C ILE A 128 0.16 -5.37 16.00
N SER A 129 0.11 -5.81 17.26
CA SER A 129 0.71 -5.07 18.39
C SER A 129 2.20 -4.83 18.20
N GLU A 130 2.92 -5.82 17.65
CA GLU A 130 4.36 -5.76 17.38
C GLU A 130 4.67 -5.46 15.90
N ALA A 131 3.65 -5.16 15.10
CA ALA A 131 3.84 -4.88 13.68
C ALA A 131 4.69 -3.61 13.48
N ARG A 132 5.52 -3.64 12.44
CA ARG A 132 6.40 -2.53 12.06
C ARG A 132 6.06 -2.04 10.67
N PHE A 133 6.11 -0.73 10.50
CA PHE A 133 6.07 -0.16 9.16
C PHE A 133 7.38 -0.48 8.42
N ASN A 134 7.25 -1.13 7.28
CA ASN A 134 8.35 -1.26 6.33
C ASN A 134 8.32 -0.13 5.31
N THR A 135 7.13 0.32 4.99
CA THR A 135 6.89 1.48 4.13
C THR A 135 5.68 2.22 4.66
N ILE A 136 5.78 3.54 4.69
CA ILE A 136 4.66 4.44 4.92
C ILE A 136 4.71 5.53 3.85
N GLU A 137 3.59 5.76 3.18
CA GLU A 137 3.42 6.83 2.22
C GLU A 137 2.45 7.85 2.79
N VAL A 138 2.98 9.05 3.01
CA VAL A 138 2.21 10.20 3.48
C VAL A 138 2.00 11.13 2.31
N ASN A 139 0.79 11.62 2.13
CA ASN A 139 0.52 12.60 1.09
C ASN A 139 -0.05 13.90 1.61
N ILE A 140 0.17 14.93 0.80
CA ILE A 140 -0.45 16.23 0.92
C ILE A 140 -1.10 16.54 -0.41
N THR A 141 -2.40 16.72 -0.42
CA THR A 141 -3.14 17.20 -1.59
C THR A 141 -3.58 18.63 -1.36
N ASN A 142 -3.19 19.52 -2.26
CA ASN A 142 -3.54 20.93 -2.22
C ASN A 142 -4.38 21.29 -3.44
N GLU A 143 -5.45 22.04 -3.20
CA GLU A 143 -6.11 22.80 -4.25
C GLU A 143 -5.21 23.95 -4.70
N MET A 144 -5.06 24.15 -5.99
CA MET A 144 -4.17 25.14 -6.58
C MET A 144 -4.97 26.26 -7.24
N ILE A 145 -4.45 27.48 -7.15
CA ILE A 145 -5.07 28.66 -7.80
C ILE A 145 -4.91 28.58 -9.33
N HIS A 146 -3.74 28.15 -9.78
CA HIS A 146 -3.41 28.02 -11.20
C HIS A 146 -3.26 26.54 -11.60
N LYS A 147 -3.13 26.27 -12.89
CA LYS A 147 -2.86 24.93 -13.39
C LYS A 147 -1.49 24.43 -12.89
N PHE A 148 -1.34 23.14 -12.72
CA PHE A 148 -0.09 22.54 -12.26
C PHE A 148 1.12 22.95 -13.11
N HIS A 149 0.94 23.00 -14.42
CA HIS A 149 1.97 23.41 -15.38
C HIS A 149 2.52 24.84 -15.11
N ASP A 150 1.72 25.75 -14.61
CA ASP A 150 2.14 27.15 -14.34
C ASP A 150 3.19 27.23 -13.23
N TYR A 151 3.30 26.20 -12.39
CA TYR A 151 4.28 26.12 -11.30
C TYR A 151 5.58 25.39 -11.70
N ARG A 152 5.71 24.99 -12.94
CA ARG A 152 6.84 24.19 -13.43
C ARG A 152 8.21 24.75 -13.08
N MET A 153 8.39 26.06 -13.20
CA MET A 153 9.66 26.73 -12.86
C MET A 153 10.02 26.57 -11.38
N ILE A 154 9.03 26.57 -10.49
CA ILE A 154 9.22 26.36 -9.05
C ILE A 154 9.64 24.91 -8.79
N PHE A 155 8.98 23.94 -9.40
CA PHE A 155 9.31 22.52 -9.24
C PHE A 155 10.71 22.21 -9.77
N GLU A 156 11.09 22.79 -10.91
CA GLU A 156 12.44 22.67 -11.45
C GLU A 156 13.50 23.29 -10.53
N ALA A 157 13.23 24.46 -9.93
CA ALA A 157 14.13 25.09 -8.98
C ALA A 157 14.32 24.25 -7.71
N VAL A 158 13.25 23.63 -7.19
CA VAL A 158 13.33 22.69 -6.05
C VAL A 158 14.16 21.46 -6.43
N ARG A 159 13.97 20.93 -7.64
CA ARG A 159 14.75 19.80 -8.15
C ARG A 159 16.24 20.10 -8.20
N GLN A 160 16.63 21.27 -8.65
CA GLN A 160 18.04 21.66 -8.79
C GLN A 160 18.77 21.84 -7.45
N LYS A 161 18.07 22.30 -6.41
CA LYS A 161 18.67 22.56 -5.08
C LYS A 161 18.96 21.30 -4.27
N ARG A 162 18.26 20.21 -4.54
CA ARG A 162 18.50 18.93 -3.86
C ARG A 162 19.45 18.09 -4.71
N ASN A 163 20.64 17.75 -4.19
CA ASN A 163 21.62 16.85 -4.81
C ASN A 163 21.10 15.40 -4.95
N HIS A 164 19.83 15.24 -5.30
CA HIS A 164 19.21 13.94 -5.54
C HIS A 164 19.44 13.51 -6.99
N LYS A 165 19.45 12.20 -7.24
CA LYS A 165 19.45 11.67 -8.61
C LYS A 165 18.33 12.38 -9.38
N LYS A 166 18.71 13.02 -10.49
CA LYS A 166 17.76 13.67 -11.38
C LYS A 166 16.96 12.59 -12.11
N TYR A 167 15.74 12.36 -11.67
CA TYR A 167 14.80 11.65 -12.52
C TYR A 167 14.20 12.63 -13.52
N PRO A 168 14.05 12.22 -14.78
CA PRO A 168 13.45 13.09 -15.78
C PRO A 168 12.04 13.48 -15.35
N VAL A 169 11.62 14.66 -15.73
CA VAL A 169 10.22 15.07 -15.72
C VAL A 169 9.50 14.12 -16.67
N PHE A 170 8.64 13.29 -16.17
CA PHE A 170 7.81 12.44 -17.01
C PHE A 170 6.66 13.27 -17.56
N GLY A 171 6.90 13.89 -18.70
CA GLY A 171 5.83 14.50 -19.48
C GLY A 171 5.12 13.46 -20.32
N LEU A 172 3.95 13.79 -20.77
CA LEU A 172 2.95 13.04 -21.55
C LEU A 172 3.41 12.10 -22.68
N LYS A 173 4.69 12.01 -23.00
CA LYS A 173 5.20 11.27 -24.18
C LYS A 173 5.96 9.99 -23.89
N GLU A 174 6.34 9.70 -22.67
CA GLU A 174 7.08 8.49 -22.34
C GLU A 174 6.26 7.52 -21.49
N LYS A 175 5.69 6.63 -22.18
CA LYS A 175 5.14 5.26 -21.93
C LYS A 175 4.62 4.80 -20.57
N LYS A 176 4.74 5.50 -19.42
CA LYS A 176 4.27 4.98 -18.13
C LYS A 176 3.50 5.95 -17.23
N LEU A 177 3.71 7.26 -17.33
CA LEU A 177 2.95 8.24 -16.57
C LEU A 177 2.37 9.25 -17.55
N GLN A 178 1.05 9.34 -17.60
CA GLN A 178 0.34 10.19 -18.55
C GLN A 178 -0.11 11.53 -17.91
N TYR A 179 0.40 11.81 -16.74
CA TYR A 179 0.23 13.08 -16.04
C TYR A 179 1.58 13.61 -15.57
N GLU A 180 1.71 14.92 -15.54
CA GLU A 180 2.96 15.59 -15.19
C GLU A 180 3.38 15.25 -13.76
N THR A 181 4.60 14.68 -13.62
CA THR A 181 5.13 14.18 -12.34
C THR A 181 6.60 14.54 -12.19
N TYR A 182 6.97 14.99 -11.00
CA TYR A 182 8.35 15.21 -10.56
C TYR A 182 8.69 14.22 -9.47
N ILE A 183 9.79 13.49 -9.61
CA ILE A 183 10.25 12.49 -8.63
C ILE A 183 11.62 12.91 -8.10
N PHE A 184 11.73 12.94 -6.77
CA PHE A 184 12.96 13.20 -6.04
C PHE A 184 13.25 12.01 -5.13
N SER A 185 14.38 11.35 -5.30
CA SER A 185 14.79 10.26 -4.42
C SER A 185 16.20 10.49 -3.90
N ASN A 186 16.51 9.93 -2.73
CA ASN A 186 17.87 9.88 -2.23
C ASN A 186 18.71 8.85 -3.01
N LYS A 187 20.04 8.85 -2.80
CA LYS A 187 20.95 7.93 -3.49
C LYS A 187 20.65 6.45 -3.25
N SER A 188 20.13 6.11 -2.07
CA SER A 188 19.78 4.75 -1.68
C SER A 188 18.36 4.34 -2.09
N LEU A 189 17.57 5.25 -2.67
CA LEU A 189 16.16 5.02 -3.04
C LEU A 189 15.26 4.62 -1.86
N THR A 190 15.70 4.89 -0.63
CA THR A 190 14.92 4.58 0.58
C THR A 190 13.82 5.60 0.81
N ASN A 191 14.05 6.85 0.41
CA ASN A 191 13.08 7.93 0.55
C ASN A 191 12.77 8.52 -0.82
N GLU A 192 11.50 8.66 -1.12
CA GLU A 192 11.02 9.21 -2.39
C GLU A 192 9.98 10.29 -2.14
N LEU A 193 10.14 11.42 -2.81
CA LEU A 193 9.15 12.48 -2.87
C LEU A 193 8.66 12.60 -4.30
N LYS A 194 7.34 12.48 -4.49
CA LYS A 194 6.66 12.72 -5.77
C LYS A 194 5.80 13.97 -5.67
N LEU A 195 5.87 14.79 -6.72
CA LEU A 195 4.96 15.89 -6.95
C LEU A 195 4.27 15.66 -8.28
N TYR A 196 2.95 15.67 -8.33
CA TYR A 196 2.25 15.45 -9.58
C TYR A 196 0.89 16.14 -9.68
N ASN A 197 0.42 16.30 -10.93
CA ASN A 197 -0.89 16.81 -11.26
C ASN A 197 -1.97 15.79 -10.90
N LYS A 198 -2.58 15.97 -9.73
CA LYS A 198 -3.63 15.05 -9.24
C LYS A 198 -4.91 15.14 -10.04
N THR A 199 -5.25 16.31 -10.58
CA THR A 199 -6.42 16.48 -11.45
C THR A 199 -6.29 15.65 -12.72
N GLU A 200 -5.13 15.69 -13.39
CA GLU A 200 -4.88 14.85 -14.57
C GLU A 200 -4.84 13.36 -14.23
N GLN A 201 -4.24 13.00 -13.11
CA GLN A 201 -4.24 11.61 -12.66
C GLN A 201 -5.67 11.07 -12.47
N LEU A 202 -6.54 11.84 -11.81
CA LEU A 202 -7.93 11.46 -11.60
C LEU A 202 -8.67 11.27 -12.92
N ALA A 203 -8.51 12.21 -13.85
CA ALA A 203 -9.13 12.11 -15.17
C ALA A 203 -8.62 10.90 -15.95
N TYR A 204 -7.31 10.69 -15.94
CA TYR A 204 -6.68 9.67 -16.74
C TYR A 204 -6.83 8.25 -16.17
N CYS A 205 -6.53 8.07 -14.88
CA CYS A 205 -6.51 6.75 -14.26
C CYS A 205 -7.89 6.28 -13.81
N PHE A 206 -8.79 7.22 -13.48
CA PHE A 206 -10.06 6.89 -12.83
C PHE A 206 -11.28 7.45 -13.56
N SER A 207 -11.10 8.19 -14.67
CA SER A 207 -12.18 8.87 -15.42
C SER A 207 -12.97 9.86 -14.54
N ILE A 208 -12.34 10.42 -13.51
CA ILE A 208 -12.91 11.41 -12.59
C ILE A 208 -12.47 12.80 -13.00
N TYR A 209 -13.41 13.64 -13.41
CA TYR A 209 -13.14 14.99 -13.90
C TYR A 209 -13.47 16.03 -12.83
N LYS A 210 -12.46 16.78 -12.39
CA LYS A 210 -12.59 17.87 -11.42
C LYS A 210 -12.44 19.22 -12.13
N LYS A 211 -13.20 20.22 -11.67
CA LYS A 211 -13.06 21.61 -12.13
C LYS A 211 -11.86 22.30 -11.53
N GLU A 212 -11.56 21.97 -10.27
CA GLU A 212 -10.47 22.51 -9.49
C GLU A 212 -9.14 21.85 -9.89
N ASN A 213 -8.06 22.59 -9.75
CA ASN A 213 -6.71 22.07 -9.97
C ASN A 213 -6.16 21.53 -8.65
N TYR A 214 -5.73 20.28 -8.62
CA TYR A 214 -5.12 19.65 -7.46
C TYR A 214 -3.70 19.21 -7.77
N MET A 215 -2.79 19.50 -6.83
CA MET A 215 -1.45 18.94 -6.77
C MET A 215 -1.39 17.95 -5.63
N ARG A 216 -0.73 16.84 -5.84
CA ARG A 216 -0.37 15.91 -4.76
C ARG A 216 1.13 15.83 -4.58
N MET A 217 1.54 15.86 -3.34
CA MET A 217 2.88 15.56 -2.87
C MET A 217 2.81 14.26 -2.08
N GLU A 218 3.52 13.24 -2.51
CA GLU A 218 3.65 11.95 -1.82
C GLU A 218 5.07 11.81 -1.29
N TYR A 219 5.20 11.46 -0.03
CA TYR A 219 6.48 11.17 0.59
C TYR A 219 6.48 9.74 1.11
N ARG A 220 7.39 8.94 0.59
CA ARG A 220 7.59 7.54 0.95
C ARG A 220 8.81 7.42 1.85
N LEU A 221 8.59 6.81 3.02
CA LEU A 221 9.58 6.46 4.03
C LEU A 221 9.83 4.96 4.03
#